data_44066a04f26a7bc6a97fd8516fb414d6
#
_entry.id   44066a04f26a7bc6a97fd8516fb414d6
#
_cell.length_a   1.000
_cell.length_b   1.000
_cell.length_c   1.000
_cell.angle_alpha   90.00
_cell.angle_beta   90.00
_cell.angle_gamma   90.00
#
_symmetry.space_group_name_H-M   'P 1'
#
loop_
_entity.id
_entity.type
_entity.pdbx_description
1 polymer ?
#
loop_
_entity_poly.entity_id
_entity_poly.type
_entity_poly.pdbx_seq_one_letter_code
_entity_poly.pdbx_strand_id
1 'polypeptide(L)'
;MAASRKKLKVAIMGAKGYPYVYGGYDTMIRELGERLVKKGVHVRVYNHRALFPQKPRYVNGIECIYTPAIESKKLTQLSHSFFAMVHACFSDIDVIFVVNSANGPFGVISRLFRKKTVINVDGLEWLRPKWHGIASKYFFWASRMATKHFDQLINDSDEMQRVYKELFNADSKVIAYGANPRADADPEPIEKWGLKSHDYFLIVGRLIPDNNADLIIDGFLKSDSKRKLVIVGDVPFDDDYATILKNKEDDRLLFLGYVTDQNELAAWYSHCYAYFHGHEYGGTNPAMLKALGFGCAILALDTPFNQEMLQNGKHGWYFKKTTESVQDIVEAAESSKERMSYFRSTAREGLIQRYNWDYVTDQYLEVFQKLSGKKPFINPPGKSKLEKIES
;
A
#
# COMPACT_ATOMS: atom_id res chain seq x y z
N MET A 1 -7.35 8.73 -44.27
CA MET A 1 -6.66 9.43 -43.17
C MET A 1 -7.06 8.78 -41.83
N ALA A 2 -6.19 8.01 -41.17
CA ALA A 2 -6.47 7.47 -39.86
C ALA A 2 -6.54 8.64 -38.88
N ALA A 3 -7.69 8.88 -38.28
CA ALA A 3 -7.83 9.89 -37.22
C ALA A 3 -6.80 9.60 -36.15
N SER A 4 -5.89 10.54 -35.92
CA SER A 4 -4.91 10.47 -34.83
C SER A 4 -5.68 10.28 -33.52
N ARG A 5 -5.75 9.05 -33.04
CA ARG A 5 -6.37 8.74 -31.73
C ARG A 5 -5.56 9.48 -30.67
N LYS A 6 -6.13 10.52 -30.10
CA LYS A 6 -5.50 11.27 -29.00
C LYS A 6 -5.23 10.33 -27.84
N LYS A 7 -3.97 10.27 -27.40
CA LYS A 7 -3.49 9.46 -26.27
C LYS A 7 -4.26 9.83 -25.00
N LEU A 8 -4.67 8.84 -24.20
CA LEU A 8 -5.27 9.07 -22.89
C LEU A 8 -4.24 9.75 -21.97
N LYS A 9 -4.63 10.84 -21.30
CA LYS A 9 -3.77 11.64 -20.41
C LYS A 9 -4.32 11.59 -18.99
N VAL A 10 -3.55 11.05 -18.06
CA VAL A 10 -3.92 10.90 -16.64
C VAL A 10 -2.95 11.69 -15.78
N ALA A 11 -3.49 12.53 -14.90
CA ALA A 11 -2.74 13.21 -13.84
C ALA A 11 -2.92 12.43 -12.53
N ILE A 12 -1.84 12.21 -11.78
CA ILE A 12 -1.85 11.54 -10.48
C ILE A 12 -1.32 12.50 -9.42
N MET A 13 -2.04 12.63 -8.29
CA MET A 13 -1.69 13.52 -7.19
C MET A 13 -2.23 13.02 -5.85
N GLY A 14 -1.82 13.67 -4.76
CA GLY A 14 -2.31 13.37 -3.41
C GLY A 14 -1.32 12.63 -2.53
N ALA A 15 -0.13 12.28 -3.05
CA ALA A 15 1.02 11.76 -2.30
C ALA A 15 2.24 12.70 -2.46
N LYS A 16 3.42 12.24 -2.00
CA LYS A 16 4.65 13.07 -2.05
C LYS A 16 5.23 13.22 -3.46
N GLY A 17 4.99 12.25 -4.33
CA GLY A 17 5.40 12.29 -5.72
C GLY A 17 6.24 11.10 -6.17
N TYR A 18 6.79 11.18 -7.41
CA TYR A 18 7.53 10.12 -8.09
C TYR A 18 8.91 10.63 -8.54
N PRO A 19 9.98 9.86 -8.44
CA PRO A 19 10.08 8.45 -8.02
C PRO A 19 10.25 8.24 -6.51
N TYR A 20 9.97 9.23 -5.69
CA TYR A 20 10.09 9.13 -4.24
C TYR A 20 9.16 8.04 -3.67
N VAL A 21 9.68 7.16 -2.83
CA VAL A 21 8.91 6.10 -2.18
C VAL A 21 9.16 6.14 -0.68
N TYR A 22 8.14 6.59 0.06
CA TYR A 22 8.13 6.62 1.51
C TYR A 22 7.05 5.70 2.09
N GLY A 23 5.91 5.56 1.42
CA GLY A 23 4.76 4.82 1.92
C GLY A 23 3.94 4.13 0.84
N GLY A 24 2.78 3.61 1.24
CA GLY A 24 1.89 2.85 0.35
C GLY A 24 1.48 3.63 -0.89
N TYR A 25 1.02 4.86 -0.74
CA TYR A 25 0.61 5.69 -1.89
C TYR A 25 1.74 6.00 -2.86
N ASP A 26 2.95 6.25 -2.35
CA ASP A 26 4.10 6.52 -3.24
C ASP A 26 4.46 5.26 -4.04
N THR A 27 4.42 4.08 -3.39
CA THR A 27 4.59 2.79 -4.08
C THR A 27 3.49 2.58 -5.13
N MET A 28 2.23 2.86 -4.79
CA MET A 28 1.10 2.76 -5.73
C MET A 28 1.29 3.66 -6.95
N ILE A 29 1.71 4.91 -6.75
CA ILE A 29 1.96 5.86 -7.85
C ILE A 29 3.06 5.34 -8.77
N ARG A 30 4.14 4.79 -8.22
CA ARG A 30 5.22 4.19 -9.00
C ARG A 30 4.73 3.00 -9.81
N GLU A 31 4.17 2.00 -9.15
CA GLU A 31 3.78 0.74 -9.79
C GLU A 31 2.69 0.94 -10.84
N LEU A 32 1.66 1.73 -10.50
CA LEU A 32 0.57 2.06 -11.42
C LEU A 32 1.05 2.97 -12.56
N GLY A 33 1.78 4.03 -12.24
CA GLY A 33 2.23 5.03 -13.23
C GLY A 33 3.13 4.43 -14.29
N GLU A 34 4.15 3.64 -13.91
CA GLU A 34 5.07 2.98 -14.85
C GLU A 34 4.34 1.96 -15.75
N ARG A 35 3.38 1.21 -15.21
CA ARG A 35 2.58 0.26 -15.99
C ARG A 35 1.62 0.96 -16.95
N LEU A 36 0.99 2.05 -16.53
CA LEU A 36 0.15 2.86 -17.40
C LEU A 36 0.97 3.44 -18.57
N VAL A 37 2.20 3.89 -18.34
CA VAL A 37 3.10 4.35 -19.40
C VAL A 37 3.38 3.22 -20.39
N LYS A 38 3.70 2.02 -19.92
CA LYS A 38 3.90 0.82 -20.77
C LYS A 38 2.65 0.48 -21.58
N LYS A 39 1.46 0.71 -21.03
CA LYS A 39 0.17 0.53 -21.71
C LYS A 39 -0.21 1.73 -22.62
N GLY A 40 0.70 2.67 -22.87
CA GLY A 40 0.51 3.76 -23.83
C GLY A 40 -0.27 4.96 -23.28
N VAL A 41 -0.50 5.07 -21.99
CA VAL A 41 -1.10 6.24 -21.35
C VAL A 41 -0.03 7.33 -21.15
N HIS A 42 -0.40 8.60 -21.36
CA HIS A 42 0.43 9.73 -20.93
C HIS A 42 0.15 9.99 -19.45
N VAL A 43 1.12 9.67 -18.61
CA VAL A 43 1.02 9.83 -17.15
C VAL A 43 1.76 11.08 -16.71
N ARG A 44 1.11 11.92 -15.93
CA ARG A 44 1.67 13.08 -15.25
C ARG A 44 1.54 12.89 -13.74
N VAL A 45 2.63 13.05 -12.99
CA VAL A 45 2.63 12.98 -11.52
C VAL A 45 2.98 14.35 -10.95
N TYR A 46 2.22 14.76 -9.95
CA TYR A 46 2.46 16.00 -9.21
C TYR A 46 3.34 15.72 -8.00
N ASN A 47 4.52 16.32 -8.01
CA ASN A 47 5.59 16.15 -7.03
C ASN A 47 5.66 17.32 -6.06
N HIS A 48 5.86 17.04 -4.79
CA HIS A 48 6.13 18.04 -3.76
C HIS A 48 7.52 18.66 -4.01
N ARG A 49 7.54 19.93 -4.39
CA ARG A 49 8.73 20.62 -4.93
C ARG A 49 9.97 20.55 -4.04
N ALA A 50 9.80 20.63 -2.72
CA ALA A 50 10.93 20.62 -1.78
C ALA A 50 11.63 19.26 -1.66
N LEU A 51 10.93 18.15 -1.96
CA LEU A 51 11.48 16.79 -1.86
C LEU A 51 12.32 16.39 -3.08
N PHE A 52 12.35 17.19 -4.13
CA PHE A 52 13.02 16.87 -5.41
C PHE A 52 13.99 17.98 -5.83
N PRO A 53 15.24 17.96 -5.37
CA PRO A 53 16.22 19.00 -5.69
C PRO A 53 16.47 19.17 -7.19
N GLN A 54 16.61 18.07 -7.94
CA GLN A 54 16.97 18.07 -9.37
C GLN A 54 15.80 18.34 -10.33
N LYS A 55 14.55 18.10 -9.91
CA LYS A 55 13.31 18.33 -10.67
C LYS A 55 13.33 17.92 -12.15
N PRO A 56 13.71 16.68 -12.48
CA PRO A 56 13.67 16.22 -13.88
C PRO A 56 12.22 16.24 -14.40
N ARG A 57 12.05 16.74 -15.63
CA ARG A 57 10.71 16.80 -16.24
C ARG A 57 10.12 15.43 -16.56
N TYR A 58 10.95 14.45 -16.88
CA TYR A 58 10.54 13.08 -17.19
C TYR A 58 11.38 12.07 -16.43
N VAL A 59 10.74 11.09 -15.85
CA VAL A 59 11.39 9.93 -15.21
C VAL A 59 10.63 8.67 -15.65
N ASN A 60 11.29 7.69 -16.23
CA ASN A 60 10.70 6.44 -16.75
C ASN A 60 9.44 6.66 -17.62
N GLY A 61 9.41 7.73 -18.43
CA GLY A 61 8.28 8.08 -19.28
C GLY A 61 7.12 8.79 -18.58
N ILE A 62 7.20 9.02 -17.28
CA ILE A 62 6.23 9.80 -16.49
C ILE A 62 6.64 11.27 -16.51
N GLU A 63 5.72 12.17 -16.84
CA GLU A 63 5.91 13.61 -16.74
C GLU A 63 5.75 14.06 -15.29
N CYS A 64 6.79 14.69 -14.72
CA CYS A 64 6.83 15.19 -13.36
C CYS A 64 6.57 16.69 -13.31
N ILE A 65 5.55 17.11 -12.56
CA ILE A 65 5.23 18.51 -12.29
C ILE A 65 5.50 18.82 -10.82
N TYR A 66 6.23 19.89 -10.55
CA TYR A 66 6.68 20.25 -9.21
C TYR A 66 5.87 21.44 -8.69
N THR A 67 4.93 21.16 -7.79
CA THR A 67 4.09 22.19 -7.17
C THR A 67 4.60 22.60 -5.79
N PRO A 68 4.43 23.85 -5.40
CA PRO A 68 4.81 24.33 -4.07
C PRO A 68 3.92 23.71 -3.00
N ALA A 69 4.35 23.85 -1.75
CA ALA A 69 3.57 23.57 -0.56
C ALA A 69 3.88 24.61 0.54
N ILE A 70 2.98 24.73 1.50
CA ILE A 70 3.24 25.44 2.74
C ILE A 70 3.94 24.48 3.69
N GLU A 71 5.24 24.67 3.93
CA GLU A 71 6.05 23.75 4.73
C GLU A 71 5.63 23.82 6.20
N SER A 72 4.80 22.88 6.60
CA SER A 72 4.37 22.69 8.00
C SER A 72 3.95 21.24 8.25
N LYS A 73 4.06 20.75 9.49
CA LYS A 73 3.68 19.39 9.87
C LYS A 73 2.23 19.01 9.47
N LYS A 74 1.30 20.00 9.38
CA LYS A 74 -0.13 19.75 9.15
C LYS A 74 -0.61 20.16 7.76
N LEU A 75 -0.01 21.16 7.14
CA LEU A 75 -0.52 21.76 5.91
C LEU A 75 0.24 21.37 4.64
N THR A 76 1.45 20.84 4.77
CA THR A 76 2.31 20.53 3.62
C THR A 76 1.59 19.68 2.57
N GLN A 77 1.02 18.54 2.97
CA GLN A 77 0.36 17.63 2.02
C GLN A 77 -0.90 18.24 1.41
N LEU A 78 -1.72 18.93 2.21
CA LEU A 78 -2.97 19.52 1.72
C LEU A 78 -2.70 20.70 0.78
N SER A 79 -1.77 21.61 1.13
CA SER A 79 -1.43 22.74 0.28
C SER A 79 -0.76 22.29 -1.04
N HIS A 80 0.12 21.28 -1.00
CA HIS A 80 0.66 20.65 -2.20
C HIS A 80 -0.46 20.14 -3.12
N SER A 81 -1.41 19.37 -2.56
CA SER A 81 -2.53 18.82 -3.32
C SER A 81 -3.45 19.90 -3.87
N PHE A 82 -3.65 21.00 -3.14
CA PHE A 82 -4.42 22.14 -3.63
C PHE A 82 -3.77 22.77 -4.88
N PHE A 83 -2.48 23.11 -4.83
CA PHE A 83 -1.78 23.68 -5.99
C PHE A 83 -1.71 22.68 -7.16
N ALA A 84 -1.54 21.40 -6.89
CA ALA A 84 -1.58 20.35 -7.91
C ALA A 84 -2.95 20.30 -8.60
N MET A 85 -4.04 20.31 -7.84
CA MET A 85 -5.40 20.30 -8.37
C MET A 85 -5.69 21.53 -9.24
N VAL A 86 -5.33 22.72 -8.77
CA VAL A 86 -5.51 23.96 -9.55
C VAL A 86 -4.74 23.87 -10.87
N HIS A 87 -3.44 23.52 -10.83
CA HIS A 87 -2.64 23.38 -12.05
C HIS A 87 -3.22 22.32 -13.01
N ALA A 88 -3.68 21.18 -12.50
CA ALA A 88 -4.27 20.12 -13.31
C ALA A 88 -5.55 20.59 -14.01
N CYS A 89 -6.36 21.41 -13.35
CA CYS A 89 -7.59 21.96 -13.93
C CYS A 89 -7.34 22.83 -15.15
N PHE A 90 -6.22 23.57 -15.19
CA PHE A 90 -5.83 24.39 -16.34
C PHE A 90 -4.98 23.61 -17.37
N SER A 91 -4.68 22.36 -17.13
CA SER A 91 -3.82 21.54 -17.99
C SER A 91 -4.66 20.68 -18.97
N ASP A 92 -4.02 20.27 -20.08
CA ASP A 92 -4.59 19.31 -21.05
C ASP A 92 -4.47 17.88 -20.48
N ILE A 93 -5.38 17.56 -19.54
CA ILE A 93 -5.51 16.27 -18.86
C ILE A 93 -6.95 15.78 -19.04
N ASP A 94 -7.10 14.47 -19.31
CA ASP A 94 -8.41 13.84 -19.49
C ASP A 94 -9.03 13.37 -18.17
N VAL A 95 -8.21 12.80 -17.27
CA VAL A 95 -8.64 12.30 -15.97
C VAL A 95 -7.63 12.71 -14.89
N ILE A 96 -8.12 13.22 -13.77
CA ILE A 96 -7.33 13.49 -12.57
C ILE A 96 -7.58 12.37 -11.57
N PHE A 97 -6.54 11.61 -11.24
CA PHE A 97 -6.57 10.58 -10.21
C PHE A 97 -5.93 11.11 -8.93
N VAL A 98 -6.69 11.09 -7.86
CA VAL A 98 -6.29 11.59 -6.54
C VAL A 98 -6.22 10.41 -5.56
N VAL A 99 -5.16 10.34 -4.77
CA VAL A 99 -5.06 9.39 -3.66
C VAL A 99 -5.28 10.10 -2.33
N ASN A 100 -5.77 9.36 -1.33
CA ASN A 100 -6.03 9.80 0.03
C ASN A 100 -7.31 10.66 0.19
N SER A 101 -8.20 10.19 1.04
CA SER A 101 -9.49 10.83 1.35
C SER A 101 -9.37 12.25 1.92
N ALA A 102 -8.21 12.60 2.53
CA ALA A 102 -7.94 13.98 2.98
C ALA A 102 -8.05 15.02 1.86
N ASN A 103 -7.89 14.61 0.61
CA ASN A 103 -8.00 15.47 -0.58
C ASN A 103 -9.44 15.63 -1.10
N GLY A 104 -10.41 14.99 -0.48
CA GLY A 104 -11.82 15.05 -0.88
C GLY A 104 -12.39 16.46 -1.13
N PRO A 105 -12.08 17.48 -0.32
CA PRO A 105 -12.54 18.84 -0.55
C PRO A 105 -12.11 19.46 -1.88
N PHE A 106 -10.97 19.03 -2.44
CA PHE A 106 -10.46 19.57 -3.72
C PHE A 106 -11.27 19.10 -4.94
N GLY A 107 -12.14 18.10 -4.77
CA GLY A 107 -13.12 17.73 -5.77
C GLY A 107 -14.09 18.87 -6.17
N VAL A 108 -14.31 19.83 -5.29
CA VAL A 108 -15.09 21.03 -5.61
C VAL A 108 -14.42 21.84 -6.73
N ILE A 109 -13.09 21.98 -6.67
CA ILE A 109 -12.31 22.71 -7.68
C ILE A 109 -12.44 22.01 -9.03
N SER A 110 -12.17 20.71 -9.10
CA SER A 110 -12.26 19.96 -10.35
C SER A 110 -13.65 20.01 -10.99
N ARG A 111 -14.71 20.02 -10.19
CA ARG A 111 -16.10 20.18 -10.67
C ARG A 111 -16.35 21.55 -11.32
N LEU A 112 -15.83 22.63 -10.73
CA LEU A 112 -15.95 23.98 -11.31
C LEU A 112 -15.31 24.02 -12.71
N PHE A 113 -14.21 23.28 -12.93
CA PHE A 113 -13.53 23.20 -14.21
C PHE A 113 -14.01 22.03 -15.10
N ARG A 114 -15.08 21.32 -14.69
CA ARG A 114 -15.65 20.17 -15.41
C ARG A 114 -14.62 19.09 -15.78
N LYS A 115 -13.59 18.91 -14.93
CA LYS A 115 -12.59 17.83 -15.10
C LYS A 115 -13.13 16.49 -14.61
N LYS A 116 -12.79 15.41 -15.32
CA LYS A 116 -13.10 14.06 -14.88
C LYS A 116 -12.15 13.63 -13.77
N THR A 117 -12.70 13.08 -12.71
CA THR A 117 -11.94 12.80 -11.50
C THR A 117 -12.21 11.43 -10.91
N VAL A 118 -11.15 10.83 -10.39
CA VAL A 118 -11.19 9.57 -9.63
C VAL A 118 -10.48 9.82 -8.30
N ILE A 119 -11.03 9.34 -7.20
CA ILE A 119 -10.33 9.36 -5.91
C ILE A 119 -10.24 7.94 -5.34
N ASN A 120 -9.04 7.54 -4.92
CA ASN A 120 -8.83 6.36 -4.11
C ASN A 120 -8.88 6.75 -2.63
N VAL A 121 -9.77 6.09 -1.89
CA VAL A 121 -9.91 6.25 -0.45
C VAL A 121 -9.59 4.91 0.20
N ASP A 122 -8.48 4.87 0.90
CA ASP A 122 -8.04 3.76 1.71
C ASP A 122 -8.01 4.19 3.19
N GLY A 123 -8.26 3.26 4.06
CA GLY A 123 -8.20 3.46 5.49
C GLY A 123 -9.32 4.32 6.07
N LEU A 124 -9.70 3.96 7.29
CA LEU A 124 -10.66 4.69 8.10
C LEU A 124 -9.90 5.69 8.99
N GLU A 125 -9.26 6.69 8.33
CA GLU A 125 -8.35 7.61 9.02
C GLU A 125 -8.97 8.27 10.27
N TRP A 126 -10.28 8.53 10.25
CA TRP A 126 -10.97 9.13 11.40
C TRP A 126 -11.12 8.20 12.61
N LEU A 127 -10.89 6.89 12.46
CA LEU A 127 -10.88 5.91 13.55
C LEU A 127 -9.48 5.65 14.12
N ARG A 128 -8.43 6.11 13.43
CA ARG A 128 -7.06 5.82 13.86
C ARG A 128 -6.69 6.60 15.12
N PRO A 129 -6.09 5.95 16.13
CA PRO A 129 -5.69 6.58 17.39
C PRO A 129 -4.82 7.83 17.25
N LYS A 130 -3.99 7.90 16.21
CA LYS A 130 -3.14 9.08 15.94
C LYS A 130 -3.92 10.36 15.58
N TRP A 131 -5.20 10.25 15.21
CA TRP A 131 -6.04 11.39 14.84
C TRP A 131 -7.12 11.64 15.87
N HIS A 132 -6.98 12.70 16.67
CA HIS A 132 -7.94 13.08 17.71
C HIS A 132 -8.62 14.40 17.41
N GLY A 133 -9.83 14.58 17.96
CA GLY A 133 -10.55 15.85 17.97
C GLY A 133 -10.83 16.38 16.55
N ILE A 134 -10.28 17.56 16.23
CA ILE A 134 -10.53 18.25 14.96
C ILE A 134 -9.98 17.47 13.77
N ALA A 135 -8.85 16.81 13.91
CA ALA A 135 -8.25 16.06 12.81
C ALA A 135 -9.11 14.85 12.40
N SER A 136 -9.64 14.09 13.36
CA SER A 136 -10.57 12.99 13.08
C SER A 136 -11.84 13.51 12.38
N LYS A 137 -12.43 14.61 12.87
CA LYS A 137 -13.60 15.25 12.23
C LYS A 137 -13.30 15.73 10.81
N TYR A 138 -12.09 16.28 10.59
CA TYR A 138 -11.66 16.67 9.23
C TYR A 138 -11.62 15.47 8.28
N PHE A 139 -11.00 14.35 8.67
CA PHE A 139 -10.93 13.16 7.81
C PHE A 139 -12.31 12.60 7.49
N PHE A 140 -13.22 12.55 8.47
CA PHE A 140 -14.60 12.12 8.23
C PHE A 140 -15.32 13.06 7.25
N TRP A 141 -15.22 14.37 7.45
CA TRP A 141 -15.79 15.38 6.55
C TRP A 141 -15.16 15.30 5.16
N ALA A 142 -13.85 15.19 5.06
CA ALA A 142 -13.13 15.08 3.77
C ALA A 142 -13.53 13.83 3.00
N SER A 143 -13.71 12.70 3.68
CA SER A 143 -14.23 11.47 3.08
C SER A 143 -15.65 11.64 2.53
N ARG A 144 -16.52 12.34 3.28
CA ARG A 144 -17.85 12.68 2.79
C ARG A 144 -17.79 13.64 1.58
N MET A 145 -16.85 14.59 1.55
CA MET A 145 -16.63 15.46 0.39
C MET A 145 -16.15 14.67 -0.84
N ALA A 146 -15.27 13.67 -0.63
CA ALA A 146 -14.82 12.78 -1.71
C ALA A 146 -15.99 12.08 -2.38
N THR A 147 -16.92 11.53 -1.61
CA THR A 147 -18.09 10.83 -2.17
C THR A 147 -19.03 11.73 -2.98
N LYS A 148 -19.04 13.03 -2.72
CA LYS A 148 -19.95 14.01 -3.37
C LYS A 148 -19.36 14.67 -4.61
N HIS A 149 -18.04 14.84 -4.65
CA HIS A 149 -17.41 15.76 -5.61
C HIS A 149 -16.50 15.07 -6.63
N PHE A 150 -16.24 13.78 -6.50
CA PHE A 150 -15.51 13.00 -7.50
C PHE A 150 -16.46 12.20 -8.40
N ASP A 151 -16.09 12.01 -9.68
CA ASP A 151 -16.90 11.24 -10.61
C ASP A 151 -16.86 9.73 -10.33
N GLN A 152 -15.74 9.23 -9.78
CA GLN A 152 -15.58 7.85 -9.39
C GLN A 152 -14.81 7.73 -8.08
N LEU A 153 -15.41 7.01 -7.12
CA LEU A 153 -14.79 6.62 -5.87
C LEU A 153 -14.19 5.21 -6.02
N ILE A 154 -12.96 5.03 -5.55
CA ILE A 154 -12.30 3.72 -5.46
C ILE A 154 -12.05 3.41 -4.01
N ASN A 155 -12.49 2.24 -3.56
CA ASN A 155 -12.08 1.62 -2.30
C ASN A 155 -11.11 0.48 -2.61
N ASP A 156 -10.22 0.19 -1.68
CA ASP A 156 -9.18 -0.83 -1.86
C ASP A 156 -9.58 -2.22 -1.33
N SER A 157 -10.76 -2.34 -0.70
CA SER A 157 -11.32 -3.60 -0.20
C SER A 157 -12.85 -3.59 -0.23
N ASP A 158 -13.46 -4.77 -0.20
CA ASP A 158 -14.93 -4.93 -0.15
C ASP A 158 -15.47 -4.37 1.18
N GLU A 159 -14.72 -4.57 2.26
CA GLU A 159 -15.10 -4.04 3.58
C GLU A 159 -15.08 -2.50 3.58
N MET A 160 -14.07 -1.86 2.96
CA MET A 160 -14.07 -0.40 2.80
C MET A 160 -15.27 0.08 1.98
N GLN A 161 -15.60 -0.64 0.90
CA GLN A 161 -16.80 -0.32 0.09
C GLN A 161 -18.06 -0.40 0.95
N ARG A 162 -18.22 -1.46 1.76
CA ARG A 162 -19.34 -1.63 2.68
C ARG A 162 -19.45 -0.46 3.66
N VAL A 163 -18.37 -0.10 4.31
CA VAL A 163 -18.32 1.03 5.26
C VAL A 163 -18.70 2.36 4.60
N TYR A 164 -18.16 2.64 3.40
CA TYR A 164 -18.51 3.88 2.68
C TYR A 164 -19.97 3.88 2.20
N LYS A 165 -20.51 2.73 1.83
CA LYS A 165 -21.93 2.58 1.48
C LYS A 165 -22.83 2.84 2.68
N GLU A 166 -22.50 2.29 3.85
CA GLU A 166 -23.28 2.45 5.08
C GLU A 166 -23.24 3.88 5.62
N LEU A 167 -22.03 4.49 5.70
CA LEU A 167 -21.85 5.80 6.32
C LEU A 167 -22.24 6.97 5.40
N PHE A 168 -22.03 6.85 4.10
CA PHE A 168 -22.19 7.95 3.16
C PHE A 168 -23.21 7.67 2.06
N ASN A 169 -23.79 6.48 2.00
CA ASN A 169 -24.61 5.97 0.89
C ASN A 169 -23.95 6.17 -0.48
N ALA A 170 -22.62 5.94 -0.54
CA ALA A 170 -21.81 6.17 -1.72
C ALA A 170 -21.56 4.86 -2.47
N ASP A 171 -21.71 4.89 -3.80
CA ASP A 171 -21.29 3.80 -4.67
C ASP A 171 -19.81 3.98 -5.03
N SER A 172 -19.08 2.87 -5.07
CA SER A 172 -17.66 2.86 -5.40
C SER A 172 -17.29 1.63 -6.22
N LYS A 173 -16.12 1.64 -6.84
CA LYS A 173 -15.50 0.45 -7.42
C LYS A 173 -14.41 -0.03 -6.46
N VAL A 174 -14.37 -1.33 -6.21
CA VAL A 174 -13.26 -1.93 -5.43
C VAL A 174 -12.11 -2.21 -6.39
N ILE A 175 -10.95 -1.60 -6.10
CA ILE A 175 -9.68 -1.90 -6.75
C ILE A 175 -8.62 -1.97 -5.66
N ALA A 176 -8.19 -3.17 -5.33
CA ALA A 176 -7.25 -3.42 -4.26
C ALA A 176 -5.86 -2.81 -4.52
N TYR A 177 -5.06 -2.71 -3.47
CA TYR A 177 -3.64 -2.42 -3.60
C TYR A 177 -2.93 -3.63 -4.23
N GLY A 178 -1.85 -3.40 -4.96
CA GLY A 178 -1.14 -4.45 -5.66
C GLY A 178 0.13 -4.92 -4.97
N ALA A 179 0.54 -6.13 -5.29
CA ALA A 179 1.88 -6.63 -5.01
C ALA A 179 2.31 -7.63 -6.10
N ASN A 180 3.59 -7.99 -6.09
CA ASN A 180 4.13 -8.99 -6.99
C ASN A 180 4.60 -10.20 -6.18
N PRO A 181 4.38 -11.44 -6.66
CA PRO A 181 5.07 -12.60 -6.13
C PRO A 181 6.59 -12.39 -6.20
N ARG A 182 7.30 -12.86 -5.20
CA ARG A 182 8.75 -12.76 -5.07
C ARG A 182 9.38 -14.15 -5.05
N ALA A 183 10.56 -14.27 -5.63
CA ALA A 183 11.39 -15.44 -5.42
C ALA A 183 11.89 -15.47 -3.96
N ASP A 184 12.25 -16.64 -3.48
CA ASP A 184 12.88 -16.77 -2.18
C ASP A 184 14.23 -16.03 -2.20
N ALA A 185 14.53 -15.34 -1.10
CA ALA A 185 15.76 -14.58 -0.96
C ALA A 185 16.90 -15.48 -0.41
N ASP A 186 18.14 -15.02 -0.60
CA ASP A 186 19.31 -15.65 0.01
C ASP A 186 19.21 -15.59 1.55
N PRO A 187 19.48 -16.67 2.30
CA PRO A 187 19.47 -16.69 3.74
C PRO A 187 20.68 -16.00 4.39
N GLU A 188 21.75 -15.69 3.66
CA GLU A 188 22.97 -15.08 4.24
C GLU A 188 22.69 -13.89 5.16
N PRO A 189 21.77 -12.96 4.87
CA PRO A 189 21.50 -11.84 5.76
C PRO A 189 20.99 -12.25 7.15
N ILE A 190 20.20 -13.33 7.26
CA ILE A 190 19.69 -13.79 8.57
C ILE A 190 20.75 -14.63 9.32
N GLU A 191 21.62 -15.35 8.59
CA GLU A 191 22.70 -16.15 9.18
C GLU A 191 23.72 -15.30 9.93
N LYS A 192 23.94 -14.05 9.52
CA LYS A 192 24.77 -13.06 10.25
C LYS A 192 24.28 -12.76 11.66
N TRP A 193 23.00 -13.02 11.94
CA TRP A 193 22.37 -12.92 13.25
C TRP A 193 22.30 -14.26 14.00
N GLY A 194 22.97 -15.31 13.47
CA GLY A 194 22.95 -16.65 14.03
C GLY A 194 21.62 -17.40 13.87
N LEU A 195 20.76 -16.94 12.96
CA LEU A 195 19.44 -17.53 12.69
C LEU A 195 19.45 -18.39 11.44
N LYS A 196 18.62 -19.43 11.43
CA LYS A 196 18.35 -20.29 10.28
C LYS A 196 16.92 -20.05 9.80
N SER A 197 16.62 -20.55 8.60
CA SER A 197 15.26 -20.54 8.06
C SER A 197 14.28 -21.19 9.05
N HIS A 198 13.21 -20.46 9.33
CA HIS A 198 12.12 -20.86 10.23
C HIS A 198 12.47 -20.90 11.73
N ASP A 199 13.53 -20.21 12.15
CA ASP A 199 13.89 -20.09 13.57
C ASP A 199 13.20 -18.92 14.27
N TYR A 200 12.43 -18.08 13.57
CA TYR A 200 11.87 -16.87 14.13
C TYR A 200 10.47 -16.51 13.58
N PHE A 201 9.70 -15.88 14.44
CA PHE A 201 8.52 -15.11 14.03
C PHE A 201 8.95 -13.71 13.62
N LEU A 202 8.18 -13.06 12.74
CA LEU A 202 8.54 -11.77 12.15
C LEU A 202 7.41 -10.75 12.29
N ILE A 203 7.75 -9.54 12.74
CA ILE A 203 6.94 -8.32 12.60
C ILE A 203 7.70 -7.37 11.66
N VAL A 204 7.02 -6.81 10.65
CA VAL A 204 7.58 -5.73 9.82
C VAL A 204 6.59 -4.58 9.75
N GLY A 205 6.99 -3.42 10.25
CA GLY A 205 6.14 -2.25 10.21
C GLY A 205 6.64 -1.13 11.13
N ARG A 206 5.94 0.01 11.08
CA ARG A 206 6.21 1.10 12.01
C ARG A 206 5.79 0.69 13.41
N LEU A 207 6.59 1.06 14.42
CA LEU A 207 6.24 0.87 15.83
C LEU A 207 5.26 1.97 16.27
N ILE A 208 4.00 1.79 15.90
CA ILE A 208 2.87 2.68 16.23
C ILE A 208 1.70 1.86 16.79
N PRO A 209 0.84 2.43 17.64
CA PRO A 209 -0.27 1.70 18.26
C PRO A 209 -1.18 0.97 17.28
N ASP A 210 -1.44 1.56 16.10
CA ASP A 210 -2.32 0.96 15.06
C ASP A 210 -1.82 -0.42 14.57
N ASN A 211 -0.56 -0.76 14.78
CA ASN A 211 0.05 -2.02 14.35
C ASN A 211 0.10 -3.06 15.46
N ASN A 212 -0.33 -2.72 16.68
CA ASN A 212 -0.46 -3.63 17.82
C ASN A 212 0.81 -4.48 18.11
N ALA A 213 2.00 -3.88 17.92
CA ALA A 213 3.26 -4.58 18.18
C ALA A 213 3.44 -4.91 19.67
N ASP A 214 2.94 -4.06 20.58
CA ASP A 214 2.88 -4.29 22.03
C ASP A 214 2.10 -5.55 22.37
N LEU A 215 0.89 -5.67 21.83
CA LEU A 215 0.03 -6.83 22.02
C LEU A 215 0.71 -8.13 21.56
N ILE A 216 1.33 -8.09 20.37
CA ILE A 216 2.00 -9.27 19.79
C ILE A 216 3.22 -9.65 20.62
N ILE A 217 4.05 -8.68 21.02
CA ILE A 217 5.22 -8.94 21.85
C ILE A 217 4.79 -9.52 23.20
N ASP A 218 3.81 -8.90 23.88
CA ASP A 218 3.39 -9.34 25.21
C ASP A 218 2.77 -10.75 25.19
N GLY A 219 1.98 -11.06 24.17
CA GLY A 219 1.41 -12.41 24.00
C GLY A 219 2.47 -13.44 23.62
N PHE A 220 3.42 -13.07 22.75
CA PHE A 220 4.55 -13.94 22.41
C PHE A 220 5.41 -14.26 23.63
N LEU A 221 5.69 -13.28 24.50
CA LEU A 221 6.48 -13.46 25.71
C LEU A 221 5.82 -14.41 26.73
N LYS A 222 4.48 -14.48 26.75
CA LYS A 222 3.72 -15.44 27.57
C LYS A 222 3.81 -16.88 27.04
N SER A 223 4.13 -17.09 25.75
CA SER A 223 4.23 -18.41 25.16
C SER A 223 5.53 -19.14 25.52
N ASP A 224 5.51 -20.47 25.42
CA ASP A 224 6.69 -21.32 25.64
C ASP A 224 7.60 -21.43 24.41
N SER A 225 7.36 -20.66 23.35
CA SER A 225 8.18 -20.69 22.14
C SER A 225 9.65 -20.42 22.43
N LYS A 226 10.52 -21.22 21.81
CA LYS A 226 11.98 -21.05 21.88
C LYS A 226 12.53 -20.27 20.66
N ARG A 227 11.69 -19.96 19.70
CA ARG A 227 12.07 -19.13 18.56
C ARG A 227 12.28 -17.68 18.98
N LYS A 228 12.98 -16.94 18.13
CA LYS A 228 13.06 -15.48 18.27
C LYS A 228 11.77 -14.83 17.73
N LEU A 229 11.45 -13.66 18.25
CA LEU A 229 10.56 -12.70 17.60
C LEU A 229 11.41 -11.57 17.05
N VAL A 230 11.49 -11.47 15.74
CA VAL A 230 12.26 -10.44 15.04
C VAL A 230 11.33 -9.27 14.69
N ILE A 231 11.73 -8.07 15.08
CA ILE A 231 10.96 -6.85 14.86
C ILE A 231 11.76 -5.93 13.92
N VAL A 232 11.25 -5.78 12.67
CA VAL A 232 11.82 -4.91 11.65
C VAL A 232 10.97 -3.67 11.50
N GLY A 233 11.58 -2.52 11.70
CA GLY A 233 10.95 -1.22 11.58
C GLY A 233 11.10 -0.37 12.83
N ASP A 234 10.76 0.89 12.70
CA ASP A 234 10.88 1.90 13.75
C ASP A 234 9.94 3.07 13.43
N VAL A 235 10.06 4.14 14.16
CA VAL A 235 9.48 5.46 13.85
C VAL A 235 10.59 6.47 13.59
N PRO A 236 10.40 7.47 12.69
CA PRO A 236 11.46 8.40 12.30
C PRO A 236 11.70 9.56 13.29
N PHE A 237 11.16 9.46 14.50
CA PHE A 237 11.25 10.46 15.56
C PHE A 237 11.13 9.77 16.94
N ASP A 238 11.51 10.47 17.99
CA ASP A 238 11.34 9.97 19.36
C ASP A 238 9.84 9.78 19.65
N ASP A 239 9.50 8.58 20.09
CA ASP A 239 8.12 8.16 20.37
C ASP A 239 8.11 7.25 21.60
N ASP A 240 7.26 7.59 22.56
CA ASP A 240 7.18 6.87 23.84
C ASP A 240 6.76 5.41 23.66
N TYR A 241 5.83 5.13 22.73
CA TYR A 241 5.36 3.78 22.44
C TYR A 241 6.50 2.92 21.89
N ALA A 242 7.24 3.42 20.89
CA ALA A 242 8.38 2.70 20.33
C ALA A 242 9.50 2.49 21.35
N THR A 243 9.74 3.47 22.23
CA THR A 243 10.74 3.40 23.29
C THR A 243 10.36 2.34 24.32
N ILE A 244 9.10 2.30 24.78
CA ILE A 244 8.61 1.27 25.71
C ILE A 244 8.80 -0.14 25.13
N LEU A 245 8.51 -0.33 23.84
CA LEU A 245 8.68 -1.62 23.19
C LEU A 245 10.15 -2.06 23.13
N LYS A 246 11.04 -1.15 22.73
CA LYS A 246 12.48 -1.45 22.60
C LYS A 246 13.17 -1.72 23.94
N ASN A 247 12.61 -1.22 25.03
CA ASN A 247 13.12 -1.45 26.37
C ASN A 247 12.64 -2.77 27.02
N LYS A 248 11.84 -3.57 26.31
CA LYS A 248 11.47 -4.90 26.80
C LYS A 248 12.68 -5.83 26.70
N GLU A 249 13.06 -6.39 27.84
CA GLU A 249 14.19 -7.30 27.95
C GLU A 249 13.74 -8.75 27.93
N ASP A 250 14.07 -9.48 26.87
CA ASP A 250 13.93 -10.94 26.75
C ASP A 250 14.87 -11.40 25.62
N ASP A 251 15.62 -12.45 25.85
CA ASP A 251 16.58 -12.99 24.89
C ASP A 251 15.93 -13.43 23.58
N ARG A 252 14.63 -13.67 23.57
CA ARG A 252 13.88 -14.03 22.36
C ARG A 252 13.51 -12.84 21.48
N LEU A 253 13.61 -11.60 21.96
CA LEU A 253 13.30 -10.40 21.18
C LEU A 253 14.53 -9.90 20.41
N LEU A 254 14.34 -9.61 19.12
CA LEU A 254 15.40 -9.04 18.29
C LEU A 254 14.84 -7.83 17.51
N PHE A 255 15.22 -6.63 17.95
CA PHE A 255 14.86 -5.38 17.29
C PHE A 255 15.95 -4.98 16.30
N LEU A 256 15.62 -4.95 15.01
CA LEU A 256 16.57 -4.59 13.93
C LEU A 256 16.50 -3.12 13.52
N GLY A 257 15.49 -2.39 14.02
CA GLY A 257 15.26 -1.02 13.57
C GLY A 257 14.89 -0.96 12.08
N TYR A 258 15.32 0.09 11.41
CA TYR A 258 15.02 0.33 10.00
C TYR A 258 15.97 -0.48 9.09
N VAL A 259 15.47 -1.51 8.44
CA VAL A 259 16.21 -2.25 7.39
C VAL A 259 15.95 -1.58 6.05
N THR A 260 16.96 -0.91 5.50
CA THR A 260 16.89 -0.18 4.22
C THR A 260 17.27 -1.04 3.02
N ASP A 261 18.14 -2.03 3.22
CA ASP A 261 18.51 -2.99 2.17
C ASP A 261 17.32 -3.89 1.84
N GLN A 262 16.91 -3.86 0.58
CA GLN A 262 15.76 -4.64 0.11
C GLN A 262 16.06 -6.14 0.02
N ASN A 263 17.31 -6.54 -0.16
CA ASN A 263 17.71 -7.96 -0.17
C ASN A 263 17.69 -8.52 1.25
N GLU A 264 18.21 -7.76 2.22
CA GLU A 264 18.12 -8.13 3.62
C GLU A 264 16.66 -8.22 4.08
N LEU A 265 15.84 -7.21 3.76
CA LEU A 265 14.41 -7.24 4.09
C LEU A 265 13.68 -8.42 3.43
N ALA A 266 14.06 -8.78 2.20
CA ALA A 266 13.52 -9.95 1.51
C ALA A 266 13.88 -11.25 2.23
N ALA A 267 15.13 -11.38 2.72
CA ALA A 267 15.56 -12.54 3.49
C ALA A 267 14.74 -12.69 4.79
N TRP A 268 14.51 -11.60 5.52
CA TRP A 268 13.68 -11.62 6.73
C TRP A 268 12.26 -12.13 6.46
N TYR A 269 11.63 -11.73 5.35
CA TYR A 269 10.32 -12.26 4.96
C TYR A 269 10.37 -13.72 4.53
N SER A 270 11.30 -14.07 3.62
CA SER A 270 11.34 -15.41 2.99
C SER A 270 11.61 -16.53 3.98
N HIS A 271 12.36 -16.25 5.03
CA HIS A 271 12.86 -17.26 5.97
C HIS A 271 12.19 -17.23 7.35
N CYS A 272 11.19 -16.38 7.59
CA CYS A 272 10.46 -16.41 8.85
C CYS A 272 9.63 -17.70 9.00
N TYR A 273 9.45 -18.15 10.23
CA TYR A 273 8.53 -19.26 10.55
C TYR A 273 7.09 -18.85 10.26
N ALA A 274 6.69 -17.70 10.79
CA ALA A 274 5.43 -17.04 10.46
C ALA A 274 5.57 -15.52 10.62
N TYR A 275 4.76 -14.78 9.86
CA TYR A 275 4.70 -13.33 9.89
C TYR A 275 3.48 -12.87 10.69
N PHE A 276 3.70 -12.04 11.71
CA PHE A 276 2.64 -11.40 12.47
C PHE A 276 2.15 -10.12 11.81
N HIS A 277 0.85 -10.00 11.66
CA HIS A 277 0.20 -8.81 11.11
C HIS A 277 -0.82 -8.24 12.09
N GLY A 278 -0.41 -7.24 12.84
CA GLY A 278 -1.24 -6.60 13.86
C GLY A 278 -2.03 -5.37 13.38
N HIS A 279 -1.97 -5.01 12.09
CA HIS A 279 -2.62 -3.80 11.59
C HIS A 279 -4.14 -3.87 11.72
N GLU A 280 -4.76 -2.80 12.26
CA GLU A 280 -6.17 -2.79 12.66
C GLU A 280 -7.06 -1.99 11.70
N TYR A 281 -6.60 -0.85 11.21
CA TYR A 281 -7.42 0.11 10.49
C TYR A 281 -7.00 0.25 9.03
N GLY A 282 -7.91 0.02 8.11
CA GLY A 282 -7.68 0.24 6.69
C GLY A 282 -7.91 -0.99 5.84
N GLY A 283 -8.03 -0.78 4.54
CA GLY A 283 -8.32 -1.81 3.56
C GLY A 283 -7.13 -2.75 3.27
N THR A 284 -6.70 -2.80 2.02
CA THR A 284 -5.59 -3.68 1.61
C THR A 284 -4.25 -3.19 2.17
N ASN A 285 -3.61 -3.98 3.05
CA ASN A 285 -2.35 -3.58 3.66
C ASN A 285 -1.13 -4.02 2.84
N PRO A 286 -0.27 -3.08 2.38
CA PRO A 286 0.92 -3.41 1.57
C PRO A 286 1.92 -4.33 2.27
N ALA A 287 2.04 -4.27 3.61
CA ALA A 287 2.97 -5.11 4.36
C ALA A 287 2.52 -6.57 4.37
N MET A 288 1.21 -6.84 4.56
CA MET A 288 0.66 -8.18 4.44
C MET A 288 0.78 -8.72 3.02
N LEU A 289 0.47 -7.90 2.00
CA LEU A 289 0.65 -8.31 0.60
C LEU A 289 2.11 -8.65 0.29
N LYS A 290 3.05 -7.89 0.86
CA LYS A 290 4.48 -8.19 0.72
C LYS A 290 4.83 -9.53 1.37
N ALA A 291 4.30 -9.82 2.57
CA ALA A 291 4.48 -11.10 3.24
C ALA A 291 3.89 -12.27 2.43
N LEU A 292 2.68 -12.14 1.89
CA LEU A 292 2.09 -13.11 0.97
C LEU A 292 2.98 -13.31 -0.27
N GLY A 293 3.53 -12.23 -0.82
CA GLY A 293 4.43 -12.27 -1.99
C GLY A 293 5.71 -13.05 -1.75
N PHE A 294 6.26 -13.01 -0.53
CA PHE A 294 7.42 -13.80 -0.13
C PHE A 294 7.07 -15.22 0.33
N GLY A 295 5.79 -15.58 0.38
CA GLY A 295 5.39 -16.93 0.79
C GLY A 295 5.37 -17.12 2.30
N CYS A 296 5.12 -16.09 3.11
CA CYS A 296 5.03 -16.23 4.56
C CYS A 296 3.73 -16.95 4.98
N ALA A 297 3.81 -17.79 6.01
CA ALA A 297 2.64 -18.13 6.80
C ALA A 297 2.22 -16.89 7.60
N ILE A 298 0.94 -16.53 7.61
CA ILE A 298 0.48 -15.28 8.22
C ILE A 298 -0.37 -15.55 9.46
N LEU A 299 -0.04 -14.86 10.57
CA LEU A 299 -0.82 -14.78 11.79
C LEU A 299 -1.32 -13.33 11.92
N ALA A 300 -2.59 -13.09 11.67
CA ALA A 300 -3.14 -11.74 11.57
C ALA A 300 -4.10 -11.41 12.70
N LEU A 301 -4.16 -10.13 13.09
CA LEU A 301 -5.22 -9.63 13.95
C LEU A 301 -6.58 -9.89 13.28
N ASP A 302 -7.53 -10.40 14.03
CA ASP A 302 -8.88 -10.71 13.56
C ASP A 302 -9.67 -9.43 13.29
N THR A 303 -9.64 -9.00 12.02
CA THR A 303 -10.40 -7.85 11.52
C THR A 303 -11.04 -8.21 10.17
N PRO A 304 -12.16 -7.59 9.80
CA PRO A 304 -12.79 -7.84 8.50
C PRO A 304 -11.83 -7.63 7.32
N PHE A 305 -10.92 -6.65 7.41
CA PHE A 305 -9.92 -6.36 6.39
C PHE A 305 -8.89 -7.50 6.23
N ASN A 306 -8.39 -8.02 7.36
CA ASN A 306 -7.43 -9.12 7.35
C ASN A 306 -8.10 -10.43 6.95
N GLN A 307 -9.37 -10.66 7.33
CA GLN A 307 -10.15 -11.80 6.88
C GLN A 307 -10.33 -11.79 5.36
N GLU A 308 -10.66 -10.63 4.77
CA GLU A 308 -10.77 -10.47 3.33
C GLU A 308 -9.44 -10.79 2.62
N MET A 309 -8.32 -10.23 3.10
CA MET A 309 -7.00 -10.44 2.49
C MET A 309 -6.52 -11.90 2.56
N LEU A 310 -6.81 -12.61 3.64
CA LEU A 310 -6.44 -14.00 3.85
C LEU A 310 -7.53 -15.00 3.39
N GLN A 311 -8.52 -14.51 2.65
CA GLN A 311 -9.63 -15.32 2.12
C GLN A 311 -10.29 -16.19 3.21
N ASN A 312 -10.67 -15.56 4.31
CA ASN A 312 -11.32 -16.20 5.47
C ASN A 312 -10.55 -17.39 6.03
N GLY A 313 -9.23 -17.25 6.18
CA GLY A 313 -8.35 -18.24 6.81
C GLY A 313 -7.74 -19.26 5.85
N LYS A 314 -7.95 -19.12 4.54
CA LYS A 314 -7.29 -19.98 3.54
C LYS A 314 -5.77 -19.81 3.55
N HIS A 315 -5.27 -18.59 3.76
CA HIS A 315 -3.85 -18.23 3.66
C HIS A 315 -3.22 -17.78 4.98
N GLY A 316 -3.88 -17.99 6.11
CA GLY A 316 -3.35 -17.62 7.42
C GLY A 316 -4.34 -17.86 8.55
N TRP A 317 -3.91 -17.61 9.76
CA TRP A 317 -4.74 -17.68 10.97
C TRP A 317 -4.95 -16.31 11.59
N TYR A 318 -5.91 -16.24 12.54
CA TYR A 318 -6.29 -15.00 13.20
C TYR A 318 -6.16 -15.11 14.71
N PHE A 319 -5.69 -14.03 15.33
CA PHE A 319 -5.72 -13.83 16.78
C PHE A 319 -6.61 -12.64 17.14
N LYS A 320 -7.30 -12.74 18.26
CA LYS A 320 -8.08 -11.64 18.82
C LYS A 320 -7.19 -10.61 19.47
N LYS A 321 -7.72 -9.40 19.72
CA LYS A 321 -6.94 -8.30 20.33
C LYS A 321 -6.76 -8.51 21.84
N THR A 322 -6.18 -9.65 22.22
CA THR A 322 -5.77 -10.00 23.60
C THR A 322 -4.44 -10.73 23.59
N THR A 323 -3.65 -10.57 24.64
CA THR A 323 -2.34 -11.24 24.78
C THR A 323 -2.48 -12.76 24.86
N GLU A 324 -3.55 -13.25 25.48
CA GLU A 324 -3.87 -14.68 25.57
C GLU A 324 -4.09 -15.28 24.18
N SER A 325 -4.84 -14.58 23.31
CA SER A 325 -5.06 -15.07 21.94
C SER A 325 -3.80 -15.04 21.08
N VAL A 326 -2.87 -14.11 21.34
CA VAL A 326 -1.55 -14.14 20.70
C VAL A 326 -0.72 -15.31 21.23
N GLN A 327 -0.73 -15.58 22.55
CA GLN A 327 -0.08 -16.75 23.12
C GLN A 327 -0.63 -18.04 22.48
N ASP A 328 -1.95 -18.22 22.48
CA ASP A 328 -2.62 -19.40 21.92
C ASP A 328 -2.23 -19.65 20.45
N ILE A 329 -2.17 -18.60 19.62
CA ILE A 329 -1.83 -18.74 18.20
C ILE A 329 -0.35 -19.07 17.99
N VAL A 330 0.56 -18.59 18.85
CA VAL A 330 1.98 -18.98 18.82
C VAL A 330 2.10 -20.47 19.12
N GLU A 331 1.47 -20.96 20.19
CA GLU A 331 1.50 -22.37 20.59
C GLU A 331 0.85 -23.28 19.54
N ALA A 332 -0.28 -22.83 18.96
CA ALA A 332 -0.95 -23.52 17.86
C ALA A 332 -0.04 -23.59 16.60
N ALA A 333 0.66 -22.51 16.26
CA ALA A 333 1.59 -22.49 15.13
C ALA A 333 2.76 -23.44 15.34
N GLU A 334 3.33 -23.45 16.56
CA GLU A 334 4.44 -24.36 16.93
C GLU A 334 4.02 -25.83 16.86
N SER A 335 2.81 -26.18 17.29
CA SER A 335 2.29 -27.55 17.28
C SER A 335 1.81 -28.01 15.91
N SER A 336 1.54 -27.07 14.96
CA SER A 336 0.93 -27.36 13.65
C SER A 336 1.87 -27.06 12.48
N LYS A 337 3.06 -27.67 12.47
CA LYS A 337 4.09 -27.43 11.43
C LYS A 337 3.59 -27.66 10.00
N GLU A 338 2.75 -28.66 9.80
CA GLU A 338 2.14 -28.97 8.50
C GLU A 338 1.23 -27.83 8.03
N ARG A 339 0.44 -27.25 8.94
CA ARG A 339 -0.43 -26.14 8.60
C ARG A 339 0.36 -24.86 8.26
N MET A 340 1.44 -24.61 8.99
CA MET A 340 2.36 -23.50 8.65
C MET A 340 3.03 -23.73 7.29
N SER A 341 3.43 -24.96 6.98
CA SER A 341 3.96 -25.32 5.66
C SER A 341 2.91 -25.11 4.55
N TYR A 342 1.68 -25.53 4.79
CA TYR A 342 0.57 -25.30 3.87
C TYR A 342 0.36 -23.81 3.60
N PHE A 343 0.32 -22.97 4.63
CA PHE A 343 0.16 -21.52 4.44
C PHE A 343 1.30 -20.92 3.62
N ARG A 344 2.55 -21.30 3.89
CA ARG A 344 3.69 -20.84 3.08
C ARG A 344 3.58 -21.27 1.61
N SER A 345 3.18 -22.49 1.34
CA SER A 345 3.04 -23.00 -0.03
C SER A 345 1.92 -22.31 -0.82
N THR A 346 0.84 -21.90 -0.15
CA THR A 346 -0.34 -21.30 -0.80
C THR A 346 -0.39 -19.76 -0.71
N ALA A 347 0.51 -19.15 0.06
CA ALA A 347 0.48 -17.69 0.30
C ALA A 347 0.50 -16.88 -1.01
N ARG A 348 1.36 -17.26 -1.97
CA ARG A 348 1.48 -16.57 -3.26
C ARG A 348 0.23 -16.72 -4.13
N GLU A 349 -0.55 -17.78 -3.97
CA GLU A 349 -1.82 -17.96 -4.69
C GLU A 349 -2.86 -16.89 -4.29
N GLY A 350 -2.92 -16.57 -2.98
CA GLY A 350 -3.78 -15.52 -2.46
C GLY A 350 -3.52 -14.16 -3.09
N LEU A 351 -2.29 -13.94 -3.58
CA LEU A 351 -1.89 -12.68 -4.20
C LEU A 351 -2.25 -12.60 -5.69
N ILE A 352 -2.13 -13.72 -6.43
CA ILE A 352 -2.18 -13.70 -7.90
C ILE A 352 -3.55 -13.26 -8.44
N GLN A 353 -4.64 -13.68 -7.80
CA GLN A 353 -5.99 -13.48 -8.35
C GLN A 353 -6.48 -12.03 -8.25
N ARG A 354 -6.19 -11.31 -7.16
CA ARG A 354 -6.78 -10.01 -6.86
C ARG A 354 -5.77 -8.89 -6.69
N TYR A 355 -4.57 -9.21 -6.22
CA TYR A 355 -3.57 -8.25 -5.78
C TYR A 355 -2.38 -8.11 -6.72
N ASN A 356 -2.41 -8.71 -7.91
CA ASN A 356 -1.36 -8.55 -8.91
C ASN A 356 -1.41 -7.14 -9.52
N TRP A 357 -0.26 -6.44 -9.58
CA TRP A 357 -0.17 -5.07 -10.08
C TRP A 357 -0.64 -4.90 -11.52
N ASP A 358 -0.46 -5.90 -12.38
CA ASP A 358 -0.92 -5.80 -13.77
C ASP A 358 -2.45 -5.83 -13.85
N TYR A 359 -3.09 -6.72 -13.08
CA TYR A 359 -4.54 -6.78 -12.93
C TYR A 359 -5.11 -5.49 -12.31
N VAL A 360 -4.50 -5.00 -11.23
CA VAL A 360 -4.86 -3.72 -10.58
C VAL A 360 -4.77 -2.56 -11.58
N THR A 361 -3.68 -2.52 -12.37
CA THR A 361 -3.48 -1.48 -13.39
C THR A 361 -4.56 -1.53 -14.48
N ASP A 362 -4.96 -2.73 -14.92
CA ASP A 362 -6.01 -2.90 -15.93
C ASP A 362 -7.36 -2.38 -15.41
N GLN A 363 -7.68 -2.61 -14.15
CA GLN A 363 -8.91 -2.08 -13.55
C GLN A 363 -8.91 -0.55 -13.46
N TYR A 364 -7.79 0.09 -13.06
CA TYR A 364 -7.67 1.55 -13.09
C TYR A 364 -7.77 2.10 -14.51
N LEU A 365 -7.11 1.45 -15.48
CA LEU A 365 -7.15 1.83 -16.88
C LEU A 365 -8.58 1.80 -17.43
N GLU A 366 -9.36 0.76 -17.11
CA GLU A 366 -10.77 0.66 -17.48
C GLU A 366 -11.59 1.84 -16.93
N VAL A 367 -11.38 2.22 -15.67
CA VAL A 367 -12.03 3.39 -15.06
C VAL A 367 -11.68 4.68 -15.81
N PHE A 368 -10.40 4.90 -16.09
CA PHE A 368 -9.95 6.10 -16.79
C PHE A 368 -10.49 6.17 -18.22
N GLN A 369 -10.55 5.04 -18.93
CA GLN A 369 -11.14 4.94 -20.26
C GLN A 369 -12.63 5.26 -20.27
N LYS A 370 -13.38 4.67 -19.33
CA LYS A 370 -14.82 4.89 -19.18
C LYS A 370 -15.14 6.36 -18.95
N LEU A 371 -14.40 7.03 -18.08
CA LEU A 371 -14.62 8.43 -17.74
C LEU A 371 -14.24 9.40 -18.86
N SER A 372 -13.14 9.12 -19.57
CA SER A 372 -12.63 10.00 -20.63
C SER A 372 -13.24 9.74 -22.00
N GLY A 373 -13.87 8.58 -22.22
CA GLY A 373 -14.30 8.11 -23.53
C GLY A 373 -13.13 7.75 -24.49
N LYS A 374 -11.89 7.69 -23.98
CA LYS A 374 -10.67 7.43 -24.77
C LYS A 374 -10.10 6.05 -24.47
N LYS A 375 -9.50 5.43 -25.50
CA LYS A 375 -8.71 4.20 -25.35
C LYS A 375 -7.22 4.53 -25.31
N PRO A 376 -6.37 3.72 -24.65
CA PRO A 376 -4.91 3.92 -24.70
C PRO A 376 -4.42 3.70 -26.13
N PHE A 377 -3.34 4.35 -26.49
CA PHE A 377 -2.64 4.11 -27.72
C PHE A 377 -1.72 2.90 -27.54
N ILE A 378 -2.20 1.70 -27.86
CA ILE A 378 -1.34 0.51 -27.94
C ILE A 378 -0.62 0.61 -29.29
N ASN A 379 0.71 0.83 -29.28
CA ASN A 379 1.52 0.56 -30.45
C ASN A 379 1.32 -0.92 -30.78
N PRO A 380 0.94 -1.27 -32.03
CA PRO A 380 0.97 -2.67 -32.43
C PRO A 380 2.40 -3.20 -32.16
N PRO A 381 2.55 -4.45 -31.69
CA PRO A 381 3.88 -5.01 -31.46
C PRO A 381 4.69 -4.79 -32.72
N GLY A 382 5.80 -4.07 -32.58
CA GLY A 382 6.68 -3.78 -33.71
C GLY A 382 7.06 -5.11 -34.33
N LYS A 383 6.83 -5.27 -35.62
CA LYS A 383 7.34 -6.42 -36.39
C LYS A 383 8.83 -6.48 -36.06
N SER A 384 9.23 -7.49 -35.34
CA SER A 384 10.63 -7.75 -35.03
C SER A 384 11.37 -7.78 -36.39
N LYS A 385 12.40 -6.95 -36.55
CA LYS A 385 13.38 -7.07 -37.63
C LYS A 385 14.20 -8.35 -37.40
N LEU A 386 13.58 -9.50 -37.62
CA LEU A 386 14.19 -10.82 -37.66
C LEU A 386 13.75 -11.52 -38.94
N GLU A 387 13.89 -10.84 -40.08
CA GLU A 387 13.87 -11.46 -41.41
C GLU A 387 14.75 -10.59 -42.30
N LYS A 388 16.06 -10.79 -42.23
CA LYS A 388 17.05 -10.51 -43.29
C LYS A 388 18.44 -10.89 -42.79
N ILE A 389 18.65 -12.18 -42.57
CA ILE A 389 19.96 -12.85 -42.72
C ILE A 389 19.65 -14.24 -43.24
N GLU A 390 19.32 -14.31 -44.54
CA GLU A 390 19.47 -15.51 -45.39
C GLU A 390 19.33 -15.03 -46.82
N SER A 391 20.46 -14.70 -47.42
CA SER A 391 20.81 -14.85 -48.84
C SER A 391 22.25 -14.45 -49.05
#